data_93c4e03155456ab8df92a9f0543c7aa5
#
_entry.id   93c4e03155456ab8df92a9f0543c7aa5
#
_cell.length_a   1.000
_cell.length_b   1.000
_cell.length_c   1.000
_cell.angle_alpha   90.00
_cell.angle_beta   90.00
_cell.angle_gamma   90.00
#
_symmetry.space_group_name_H-M   'P 1'
#
loop_
_entity.id
_entity.type
_entity.pdbx_description
1 polymer ?
#
loop_
_entity_poly.entity_id
_entity_poly.type
_entity_poly.pdbx_seq_one_letter_code
_entity_poly.pdbx_strand_id
1 'polypeptide(L)'
;MNIKVNESFIKFIYILLTSWVLVFPSWSVADTVQTNEELKQYISASMDQLVFKLKAHKAEYKSDADLFYHDLNIELSKVIDFKRIALKVMGKYGRKASKEQRLQFISVFKSSLYQTYAQVLLDNNEVEIAVVNATLNPRNAKKAKVNIEIKSAGGSQYDVSYALHKGKDQTYRIENIVVMGINLGLAYKERFQQQVKVNKGNIKAVIENWTFEGAAA
;
A
#
# COMPACT_ATOMS: atom_id res chain seq x y z
N MET A 1 16.01 52.24 1.98
CA MET A 1 17.37 51.70 2.18
C MET A 1 17.60 50.63 1.13
N ASN A 2 18.16 51.04 -0.05
CA ASN A 2 18.39 50.14 -1.18
C ASN A 2 19.65 49.33 -0.92
N ILE A 3 19.47 48.04 -0.68
CA ILE A 3 20.57 47.09 -0.60
C ILE A 3 21.01 46.76 -2.02
N LYS A 4 22.12 47.35 -2.51
CA LYS A 4 22.79 46.93 -3.75
C LYS A 4 23.39 45.55 -3.49
N VAL A 5 22.75 44.51 -4.05
CA VAL A 5 23.30 43.18 -4.09
C VAL A 5 24.49 43.18 -5.04
N ASN A 6 25.68 42.84 -4.54
CA ASN A 6 26.95 42.85 -5.29
C ASN A 6 26.91 41.82 -6.40
N GLU A 7 27.14 42.23 -7.65
CA GLU A 7 27.16 41.34 -8.84
C GLU A 7 28.14 40.16 -8.70
N SER A 8 29.19 40.33 -7.94
CA SER A 8 30.14 39.24 -7.63
C SER A 8 29.52 38.14 -6.79
N PHE A 9 28.54 38.48 -5.91
CA PHE A 9 27.83 37.51 -5.08
C PHE A 9 26.83 36.69 -5.91
N ILE A 10 26.21 37.32 -6.91
CA ILE A 10 25.31 36.66 -7.84
C ILE A 10 26.09 35.69 -8.75
N LYS A 11 27.25 36.08 -9.23
CA LYS A 11 28.15 35.20 -10.04
C LYS A 11 28.68 34.01 -9.24
N PHE A 12 28.95 34.20 -7.96
CA PHE A 12 29.37 33.11 -7.06
C PHE A 12 28.27 32.08 -6.84
N ILE A 13 27.02 32.52 -6.71
CA ILE A 13 25.84 31.64 -6.59
C ILE A 13 25.60 30.87 -7.92
N TYR A 14 25.80 31.50 -9.08
CA TYR A 14 25.68 30.84 -10.38
C TYR A 14 26.74 29.76 -10.61
N ILE A 15 27.97 29.97 -10.16
CA ILE A 15 29.08 28.99 -10.27
C ILE A 15 28.82 27.80 -9.32
N LEU A 16 28.23 28.02 -8.14
CA LEU A 16 27.83 26.95 -7.22
C LEU A 16 26.63 26.14 -7.72
N LEU A 17 25.72 26.75 -8.49
CA LEU A 17 24.57 26.06 -9.07
C LEU A 17 24.90 25.29 -10.37
N THR A 18 25.96 25.66 -11.11
CA THR A 18 26.32 24.97 -12.35
C THR A 18 27.34 23.84 -12.18
N SER A 19 28.02 23.75 -11.05
CA SER A 19 28.96 22.65 -10.76
C SER A 19 28.33 21.47 -10.02
N TRP A 20 27.07 21.53 -9.68
CA TRP A 20 26.31 20.42 -9.07
C TRP A 20 25.42 19.72 -10.12
N VAL A 21 26.00 19.40 -11.29
CA VAL A 21 25.58 18.23 -12.04
C VAL A 21 26.04 17.02 -11.22
N LEU A 22 25.41 16.84 -10.08
CA LEU A 22 25.38 15.54 -9.42
C LEU A 22 24.79 14.58 -10.43
N VAL A 23 25.63 13.73 -10.94
CA VAL A 23 25.27 12.39 -11.34
C VAL A 23 24.39 11.85 -10.22
N PHE A 24 23.07 12.08 -10.32
CA PHE A 24 22.14 11.21 -9.67
C PHE A 24 22.45 9.84 -10.27
N PRO A 25 23.00 8.88 -9.51
CA PRO A 25 22.96 7.54 -9.99
C PRO A 25 21.50 7.32 -10.31
N SER A 26 21.19 7.13 -11.59
CA SER A 26 19.93 6.56 -12.00
C SER A 26 19.90 5.22 -11.29
N TRP A 27 19.30 5.21 -10.10
CA TRP A 27 18.97 3.98 -9.44
C TRP A 27 17.91 3.38 -10.34
N SER A 28 18.40 2.68 -11.36
CA SER A 28 17.64 1.67 -12.04
C SER A 28 17.17 0.76 -10.93
N VAL A 29 15.91 0.94 -10.50
CA VAL A 29 15.26 0.12 -9.49
C VAL A 29 14.96 -1.25 -10.12
N ALA A 30 16.01 -1.89 -10.56
CA ALA A 30 16.10 -3.30 -10.87
C ALA A 30 17.09 -3.98 -9.91
N ASP A 31 17.48 -3.31 -8.82
CA ASP A 31 18.25 -3.97 -7.78
C ASP A 31 17.30 -4.93 -7.04
N THR A 32 17.48 -6.18 -7.36
CA THR A 32 16.76 -7.29 -6.75
C THR A 32 17.10 -7.29 -5.27
N VAL A 33 16.13 -6.89 -4.42
CA VAL A 33 16.24 -7.05 -2.97
C VAL A 33 16.72 -8.47 -2.66
N GLN A 34 17.93 -8.59 -2.12
CA GLN A 34 18.61 -9.87 -1.86
C GLN A 34 18.81 -10.12 -0.36
N THR A 35 18.80 -9.07 0.44
CA THR A 35 19.01 -9.14 1.89
C THR A 35 17.78 -8.67 2.67
N ASN A 36 17.70 -9.07 3.93
CA ASN A 36 16.66 -8.61 4.83
C ASN A 36 16.72 -7.10 5.08
N GLU A 37 17.93 -6.54 5.12
CA GLU A 37 18.13 -5.12 5.34
C GLU A 37 17.71 -4.29 4.13
N GLU A 38 18.05 -4.71 2.91
CA GLU A 38 17.57 -4.08 1.69
C GLU A 38 16.03 -4.11 1.59
N LEU A 39 15.42 -5.25 1.98
CA LEU A 39 13.96 -5.35 2.03
C LEU A 39 13.37 -4.36 3.04
N LYS A 40 13.97 -4.25 4.22
CA LYS A 40 13.53 -3.32 5.25
C LYS A 40 13.59 -1.87 4.75
N GLN A 41 14.71 -1.48 4.16
CA GLN A 41 14.91 -0.13 3.60
C GLN A 41 13.94 0.15 2.47
N TYR A 42 13.74 -0.79 1.55
CA TYR A 42 12.77 -0.67 0.45
C TYR A 42 11.33 -0.43 0.95
N ILE A 43 10.89 -1.20 1.96
CA ILE A 43 9.56 -1.05 2.52
C ILE A 43 9.43 0.27 3.30
N SER A 44 10.42 0.63 4.11
CA SER A 44 10.42 1.91 4.84
C SER A 44 10.31 3.09 3.87
N ALA A 45 11.16 3.14 2.86
CA ALA A 45 11.12 4.22 1.87
C ALA A 45 9.77 4.30 1.12
N SER A 46 9.17 3.14 0.78
CA SER A 46 7.86 3.10 0.13
C SER A 46 6.74 3.63 1.03
N MET A 47 6.81 3.34 2.33
CA MET A 47 5.85 3.85 3.31
C MET A 47 6.01 5.36 3.55
N ASP A 48 7.25 5.82 3.69
CA ASP A 48 7.56 7.25 3.87
C ASP A 48 7.07 8.07 2.68
N GLN A 49 7.26 7.58 1.45
CA GLN A 49 6.73 8.22 0.25
C GLN A 49 5.21 8.32 0.24
N LEU A 50 4.51 7.26 0.64
CA LEU A 50 3.05 7.25 0.72
C LEU A 50 2.57 8.27 1.76
N VAL A 51 3.13 8.23 2.97
CA VAL A 51 2.78 9.16 4.06
C VAL A 51 3.08 10.60 3.68
N PHE A 52 4.23 10.86 3.05
CA PHE A 52 4.60 12.20 2.57
C PHE A 52 3.57 12.74 1.58
N LYS A 53 3.18 11.95 0.57
CA LYS A 53 2.17 12.37 -0.43
C LYS A 53 0.81 12.65 0.21
N LEU A 54 0.34 11.77 1.10
CA LEU A 54 -0.93 11.99 1.80
C LEU A 54 -0.94 13.28 2.62
N LYS A 55 0.19 13.60 3.27
CA LYS A 55 0.34 14.84 4.04
C LYS A 55 0.42 16.08 3.14
N ALA A 56 1.21 16.01 2.06
CA ALA A 56 1.44 17.14 1.15
C ALA A 56 0.16 17.61 0.46
N HIS A 57 -0.73 16.68 0.08
CA HIS A 57 -1.97 16.98 -0.66
C HIS A 57 -3.23 16.91 0.20
N LYS A 58 -3.11 16.89 1.51
CA LYS A 58 -4.25 16.71 2.43
C LYS A 58 -5.39 17.71 2.20
N ALA A 59 -5.06 18.99 1.98
CA ALA A 59 -6.05 20.03 1.79
C ALA A 59 -6.84 19.82 0.47
N GLU A 60 -6.15 19.45 -0.59
CA GLU A 60 -6.74 19.14 -1.90
C GLU A 60 -7.65 17.90 -1.79
N TYR A 61 -7.17 16.84 -1.15
CA TYR A 61 -7.93 15.60 -0.96
C TYR A 61 -9.21 15.77 -0.12
N LYS A 62 -9.23 16.72 0.80
CA LYS A 62 -10.45 17.05 1.57
C LYS A 62 -11.50 17.76 0.73
N SER A 63 -11.09 18.49 -0.30
CA SER A 63 -11.98 19.22 -1.21
C SER A 63 -12.37 18.42 -2.44
N ASP A 64 -11.55 17.46 -2.86
CA ASP A 64 -11.75 16.62 -4.05
C ASP A 64 -11.53 15.13 -3.70
N ALA A 65 -12.63 14.45 -3.43
CA ALA A 65 -12.61 13.02 -3.10
C ALA A 65 -12.21 12.15 -4.29
N ASP A 66 -12.54 12.54 -5.52
CA ASP A 66 -12.20 11.76 -6.71
C ASP A 66 -10.69 11.81 -6.98
N LEU A 67 -10.06 12.97 -6.83
CA LEU A 67 -8.61 13.12 -6.89
C LEU A 67 -7.95 12.25 -5.80
N PHE A 68 -8.46 12.28 -4.57
CA PHE A 68 -7.94 11.46 -3.49
C PHE A 68 -7.99 9.97 -3.81
N TYR A 69 -9.15 9.45 -4.24
CA TYR A 69 -9.29 8.04 -4.60
C TYR A 69 -8.42 7.65 -5.79
N HIS A 70 -8.26 8.54 -6.76
CA HIS A 70 -7.38 8.33 -7.91
C HIS A 70 -5.93 8.16 -7.48
N ASP A 71 -5.40 9.09 -6.70
CA ASP A 71 -4.00 9.09 -6.24
C ASP A 71 -3.72 7.96 -5.26
N LEU A 72 -4.64 7.73 -4.32
CA LEU A 72 -4.56 6.59 -3.40
C LEU A 72 -4.49 5.26 -4.17
N ASN A 73 -5.29 5.13 -5.23
CA ASN A 73 -5.25 3.97 -6.09
C ASN A 73 -3.90 3.77 -6.78
N ILE A 74 -3.28 4.82 -7.28
CA ILE A 74 -1.97 4.77 -7.92
C ILE A 74 -0.92 4.34 -6.89
N GLU A 75 -0.86 5.01 -5.74
CA GLU A 75 0.17 4.77 -4.75
C GLU A 75 0.04 3.39 -4.08
N LEU A 76 -1.17 3.03 -3.64
CA LEU A 76 -1.36 1.72 -3.00
C LEU A 76 -1.18 0.55 -3.95
N SER A 77 -1.46 0.72 -5.26
CA SER A 77 -1.23 -0.36 -6.25
C SER A 77 0.27 -0.66 -6.48
N LYS A 78 1.18 0.24 -6.10
CA LYS A 78 2.63 -0.01 -6.13
C LYS A 78 3.05 -0.98 -5.03
N VAL A 79 2.41 -0.91 -3.85
CA VAL A 79 2.79 -1.65 -2.65
C VAL A 79 1.85 -2.79 -2.29
N ILE A 80 0.62 -2.84 -2.84
CA ILE A 80 -0.39 -3.86 -2.58
C ILE A 80 -0.75 -4.61 -3.87
N ASP A 81 -0.70 -5.94 -3.84
CA ASP A 81 -1.20 -6.79 -4.94
C ASP A 81 -2.70 -7.09 -4.76
N PHE A 82 -3.54 -6.08 -5.03
CA PHE A 82 -5.00 -6.20 -4.91
C PHE A 82 -5.58 -7.37 -5.69
N LYS A 83 -5.06 -7.60 -6.91
CA LYS A 83 -5.50 -8.74 -7.73
C LYS A 83 -5.25 -10.06 -7.02
N ARG A 84 -4.06 -10.24 -6.47
CA ARG A 84 -3.68 -11.46 -5.78
C ARG A 84 -4.48 -11.66 -4.49
N ILE A 85 -4.68 -10.59 -3.71
CA ILE A 85 -5.48 -10.64 -2.48
C ILE A 85 -6.92 -11.01 -2.81
N ALA A 86 -7.57 -10.31 -3.74
CA ALA A 86 -8.96 -10.58 -4.12
C ALA A 86 -9.16 -12.03 -4.60
N LEU A 87 -8.27 -12.54 -5.45
CA LEU A 87 -8.34 -13.93 -5.91
C LEU A 87 -8.12 -14.95 -4.78
N LYS A 88 -7.28 -14.64 -3.78
CA LYS A 88 -7.13 -15.47 -2.57
C LYS A 88 -8.39 -15.44 -1.70
N VAL A 89 -9.05 -14.29 -1.59
CA VAL A 89 -10.33 -14.11 -0.89
C VAL A 89 -11.42 -14.95 -1.55
N MET A 90 -11.55 -14.96 -2.87
CA MET A 90 -12.48 -15.84 -3.59
C MET A 90 -12.19 -17.35 -3.34
N GLY A 91 -10.94 -17.70 -3.09
CA GLY A 91 -10.50 -19.06 -2.79
C GLY A 91 -10.94 -20.09 -3.84
N LYS A 92 -11.61 -21.16 -3.41
CA LYS A 92 -12.11 -22.21 -4.34
C LYS A 92 -13.13 -21.69 -5.35
N TYR A 93 -13.87 -20.65 -5.01
CA TYR A 93 -14.88 -20.05 -5.90
C TYR A 93 -14.25 -19.20 -7.00
N GLY A 94 -13.04 -18.69 -6.83
CA GLY A 94 -12.29 -18.00 -7.88
C GLY A 94 -12.00 -18.90 -9.10
N ARG A 95 -11.88 -20.23 -8.90
CA ARG A 95 -11.73 -21.19 -10.01
C ARG A 95 -13.06 -21.47 -10.73
N LYS A 96 -14.20 -21.33 -10.03
CA LYS A 96 -15.53 -21.51 -10.58
C LYS A 96 -16.09 -20.26 -11.24
N ALA A 97 -15.58 -19.09 -10.86
CA ALA A 97 -15.98 -17.81 -11.40
C ALA A 97 -15.46 -17.62 -12.85
N SER A 98 -16.25 -16.93 -13.68
CA SER A 98 -15.80 -16.51 -15.01
C SER A 98 -14.65 -15.50 -14.92
N LYS A 99 -13.99 -15.20 -16.04
CA LYS A 99 -12.94 -14.17 -16.11
C LYS A 99 -13.51 -12.81 -15.73
N GLU A 100 -14.70 -12.49 -16.22
CA GLU A 100 -15.41 -11.24 -15.99
C GLU A 100 -15.77 -11.08 -14.50
N GLN A 101 -16.30 -12.15 -13.87
CA GLN A 101 -16.59 -12.15 -12.43
C GLN A 101 -15.34 -11.96 -11.57
N ARG A 102 -14.22 -12.55 -11.93
CA ARG A 102 -12.95 -12.33 -11.24
C ARG A 102 -12.47 -10.88 -11.36
N LEU A 103 -12.55 -10.29 -12.55
CA LEU A 103 -12.17 -8.89 -12.78
C LEU A 103 -13.11 -7.94 -12.02
N GLN A 104 -14.41 -8.20 -12.06
CA GLN A 104 -15.42 -7.45 -11.31
C GLN A 104 -15.14 -7.51 -9.81
N PHE A 105 -14.84 -8.71 -9.26
CA PHE A 105 -14.55 -8.83 -7.84
C PHE A 105 -13.27 -8.09 -7.44
N ILE A 106 -12.21 -8.13 -8.26
CA ILE A 106 -10.99 -7.35 -7.99
C ILE A 106 -11.30 -5.86 -7.89
N SER A 107 -12.13 -5.33 -8.80
CA SER A 107 -12.55 -3.93 -8.79
C SER A 107 -13.39 -3.59 -7.56
N VAL A 108 -14.44 -4.36 -7.28
CA VAL A 108 -15.33 -4.16 -6.14
C VAL A 108 -14.58 -4.29 -4.81
N PHE A 109 -13.72 -5.30 -4.67
CA PHE A 109 -12.89 -5.51 -3.50
C PHE A 109 -12.03 -4.28 -3.19
N LYS A 110 -11.35 -3.74 -4.23
CA LYS A 110 -10.51 -2.57 -4.12
C LYS A 110 -11.30 -1.30 -3.76
N SER A 111 -12.41 -1.04 -4.48
CA SER A 111 -13.26 0.11 -4.23
C SER A 111 -13.87 0.10 -2.82
N SER A 112 -14.39 -1.06 -2.38
CA SER A 112 -14.94 -1.22 -1.02
C SER A 112 -13.89 -0.98 0.05
N LEU A 113 -12.64 -1.42 -0.17
CA LEU A 113 -11.54 -1.17 0.77
C LEU A 113 -11.26 0.34 0.88
N TYR A 114 -11.23 1.05 -0.24
CA TYR A 114 -11.03 2.51 -0.22
C TYR A 114 -12.20 3.22 0.46
N GLN A 115 -13.45 2.90 0.11
CA GLN A 115 -14.63 3.50 0.75
C GLN A 115 -14.63 3.33 2.26
N THR A 116 -14.18 2.17 2.76
CA THR A 116 -14.15 1.89 4.20
C THR A 116 -13.00 2.59 4.93
N TYR A 117 -11.81 2.69 4.32
CA TYR A 117 -10.61 3.09 5.06
C TYR A 117 -9.99 4.41 4.60
N ALA A 118 -10.39 4.97 3.45
CA ALA A 118 -9.77 6.16 2.90
C ALA A 118 -9.91 7.38 3.84
N GLN A 119 -11.08 7.56 4.44
CA GLN A 119 -11.32 8.66 5.39
C GLN A 119 -10.38 8.58 6.60
N VAL A 120 -10.17 7.36 7.11
CA VAL A 120 -9.24 7.13 8.23
C VAL A 120 -7.81 7.53 7.87
N LEU A 121 -7.40 7.28 6.61
CA LEU A 121 -6.09 7.70 6.12
C LEU A 121 -5.95 9.21 5.99
N LEU A 122 -7.04 9.92 5.65
CA LEU A 122 -7.05 11.38 5.58
C LEU A 122 -7.04 12.05 6.96
N ASP A 123 -7.75 11.48 7.92
CA ASP A 123 -7.97 12.09 9.24
C ASP A 123 -6.81 11.81 10.21
N ASN A 124 -6.25 10.60 10.17
CA ASN A 124 -5.20 10.15 11.10
C ASN A 124 -3.78 10.43 10.57
N ASN A 125 -3.35 11.71 10.61
CA ASN A 125 -1.99 12.09 10.15
C ASN A 125 -0.90 11.96 11.20
N GLU A 126 -1.24 11.64 12.41
CA GLU A 126 -0.31 11.57 13.55
C GLU A 126 -0.03 10.12 13.95
N VAL A 127 -0.04 9.23 12.96
CA VAL A 127 0.42 7.85 13.16
C VAL A 127 1.91 7.77 12.87
N GLU A 128 2.66 7.21 13.79
CA GLU A 128 4.03 6.78 13.57
C GLU A 128 4.02 5.34 13.07
N ILE A 129 4.70 5.09 11.96
CA ILE A 129 4.83 3.75 11.37
C ILE A 129 6.31 3.38 11.37
N ALA A 130 6.66 2.32 12.06
CA ALA A 130 8.02 1.82 12.13
C ALA A 130 8.12 0.40 11.56
N VAL A 131 9.02 0.20 10.60
CA VAL A 131 9.38 -1.15 10.13
C VAL A 131 10.33 -1.77 11.16
N VAL A 132 9.81 -2.70 11.95
CA VAL A 132 10.58 -3.38 13.01
C VAL A 132 11.60 -4.32 12.38
N ASN A 133 11.13 -5.23 11.54
CA ASN A 133 11.99 -6.14 10.80
C ASN A 133 11.38 -6.57 9.47
N ALA A 134 12.25 -7.02 8.58
CA ALA A 134 11.88 -7.66 7.32
C ALA A 134 12.65 -8.96 7.16
N THR A 135 12.03 -10.00 6.62
CA THR A 135 12.63 -11.33 6.50
C THR A 135 12.27 -11.94 5.15
N LEU A 136 13.27 -12.23 4.35
CA LEU A 136 13.13 -13.02 3.13
C LEU A 136 12.89 -14.49 3.50
N ASN A 137 12.01 -15.16 2.76
CA ASN A 137 11.79 -16.59 3.00
C ASN A 137 12.96 -17.40 2.41
N PRO A 138 13.74 -18.14 3.24
CA PRO A 138 14.92 -18.85 2.78
C PRO A 138 14.61 -19.99 1.79
N ARG A 139 13.37 -20.49 1.79
CA ARG A 139 12.92 -21.57 0.90
C ARG A 139 12.21 -21.07 -0.34
N ASN A 140 11.88 -19.78 -0.41
CA ASN A 140 11.17 -19.20 -1.54
C ASN A 140 11.48 -17.71 -1.68
N ALA A 141 12.44 -17.37 -2.52
CA ALA A 141 12.87 -15.99 -2.79
C ALA A 141 11.77 -15.05 -3.29
N LYS A 142 10.58 -15.59 -3.66
CA LYS A 142 9.42 -14.77 -4.02
C LYS A 142 8.55 -14.39 -2.82
N LYS A 143 8.91 -14.81 -1.62
CA LYS A 143 8.14 -14.57 -0.39
C LYS A 143 8.98 -13.83 0.62
N ALA A 144 8.32 -12.93 1.33
CA ALA A 144 8.92 -12.23 2.45
C ALA A 144 7.86 -11.89 3.49
N LYS A 145 8.30 -11.54 4.69
CA LYS A 145 7.47 -11.06 5.79
C LYS A 145 8.07 -9.77 6.33
N VAL A 146 7.22 -8.79 6.62
CA VAL A 146 7.62 -7.53 7.26
C VAL A 146 6.74 -7.34 8.49
N ASN A 147 7.35 -7.04 9.62
CA ASN A 147 6.65 -6.65 10.83
C ASN A 147 6.78 -5.14 11.02
N ILE A 148 5.67 -4.51 11.32
CA ILE A 148 5.48 -3.08 11.45
C ILE A 148 4.82 -2.81 12.78
N GLU A 149 5.25 -1.76 13.44
CA GLU A 149 4.61 -1.19 14.59
C GLU A 149 3.94 0.13 14.18
N ILE A 150 2.66 0.27 14.51
CA ILE A 150 1.90 1.50 14.28
C ILE A 150 1.54 2.07 15.64
N LYS A 151 1.95 3.32 15.89
CA LYS A 151 1.56 4.09 17.09
C LYS A 151 0.58 5.17 16.69
N SER A 152 -0.58 5.21 17.33
CA SER A 152 -1.54 6.29 17.15
C SER A 152 -1.17 7.51 18.03
N ALA A 153 -1.70 8.69 17.68
CA ALA A 153 -1.58 9.91 18.50
C ALA A 153 -2.05 9.71 19.95
N GLY A 154 -3.02 8.83 20.18
CA GLY A 154 -3.52 8.47 21.51
C GLY A 154 -2.64 7.48 22.27
N GLY A 155 -1.45 7.11 21.75
CA GLY A 155 -0.50 6.20 22.40
C GLY A 155 -0.82 4.70 22.24
N SER A 156 -1.90 4.35 21.53
CA SER A 156 -2.19 2.93 21.23
C SER A 156 -1.18 2.39 20.23
N GLN A 157 -0.69 1.18 20.48
CA GLN A 157 0.27 0.48 19.63
C GLN A 157 -0.40 -0.74 18.98
N TYR A 158 -0.14 -0.91 17.68
CA TYR A 158 -0.68 -2.00 16.88
C TYR A 158 0.44 -2.72 16.16
N ASP A 159 0.54 -4.03 16.40
CA ASP A 159 1.46 -4.91 15.69
C ASP A 159 0.83 -5.38 14.39
N VAL A 160 1.49 -5.10 13.27
CA VAL A 160 1.06 -5.48 11.94
C VAL A 160 2.13 -6.31 11.25
N SER A 161 1.73 -7.42 10.67
CA SER A 161 2.59 -8.25 9.83
C SER A 161 2.08 -8.27 8.40
N TYR A 162 2.94 -7.92 7.46
CA TYR A 162 2.67 -8.06 6.03
C TYR A 162 3.36 -9.31 5.47
N ALA A 163 2.59 -10.16 4.78
CA ALA A 163 3.17 -11.15 3.89
C ALA A 163 3.33 -10.54 2.50
N LEU A 164 4.53 -10.64 1.94
CA LEU A 164 4.88 -10.07 0.65
C LEU A 164 5.08 -11.15 -0.40
N HIS A 165 4.80 -10.79 -1.64
CA HIS A 165 5.12 -11.59 -2.81
C HIS A 165 5.86 -10.75 -3.85
N LYS A 166 6.97 -11.30 -4.37
CA LYS A 166 7.74 -10.72 -5.45
C LYS A 166 7.05 -11.03 -6.80
N GLY A 167 6.64 -9.99 -7.50
CA GLY A 167 6.01 -10.07 -8.81
C GLY A 167 7.00 -10.46 -9.92
N LYS A 168 6.49 -10.53 -11.15
CA LYS A 168 7.35 -10.74 -12.35
C LYS A 168 8.29 -9.56 -12.61
N ASP A 169 7.86 -8.38 -12.22
CA ASP A 169 8.60 -7.12 -12.26
C ASP A 169 9.64 -6.98 -11.14
N GLN A 170 9.91 -8.06 -10.41
CA GLN A 170 10.86 -8.14 -9.29
C GLN A 170 10.49 -7.24 -8.09
N THR A 171 9.28 -6.68 -8.06
CA THR A 171 8.80 -5.82 -6.97
C THR A 171 8.07 -6.64 -5.91
N TYR A 172 8.38 -6.42 -4.63
CA TYR A 172 7.63 -7.00 -3.52
C TYR A 172 6.36 -6.19 -3.27
N ARG A 173 5.21 -6.89 -3.21
CA ARG A 173 3.91 -6.31 -2.86
C ARG A 173 3.23 -7.11 -1.77
N ILE A 174 2.43 -6.44 -0.97
CA ILE A 174 1.62 -7.05 0.09
C ILE A 174 0.59 -7.98 -0.56
N GLU A 175 0.56 -9.23 -0.07
CA GLU A 175 -0.41 -10.24 -0.48
C GLU A 175 -1.27 -10.76 0.68
N ASN A 176 -0.97 -10.35 1.91
CA ASN A 176 -1.76 -10.63 3.11
C ASN A 176 -1.34 -9.71 4.26
N ILE A 177 -2.26 -9.45 5.17
CA ILE A 177 -2.08 -8.60 6.35
C ILE A 177 -2.58 -9.36 7.58
N VAL A 178 -1.79 -9.30 8.65
CA VAL A 178 -2.16 -9.77 10.00
C VAL A 178 -2.07 -8.58 10.94
N VAL A 179 -3.13 -8.23 11.62
CA VAL A 179 -3.20 -7.12 12.59
C VAL A 179 -3.53 -7.69 13.96
N MET A 180 -2.69 -7.45 14.95
CA MET A 180 -2.87 -7.96 16.33
C MET A 180 -3.18 -9.47 16.36
N GLY A 181 -2.52 -10.25 15.52
CA GLY A 181 -2.74 -11.70 15.39
C GLY A 181 -3.91 -12.13 14.49
N ILE A 182 -4.80 -11.20 14.11
CA ILE A 182 -5.94 -11.49 13.24
C ILE A 182 -5.50 -11.48 11.77
N ASN A 183 -5.66 -12.61 11.09
CA ASN A 183 -5.34 -12.75 9.66
C ASN A 183 -6.49 -12.23 8.80
N LEU A 184 -6.38 -10.99 8.29
CA LEU A 184 -7.43 -10.34 7.52
C LEU A 184 -7.72 -11.06 6.19
N GLY A 185 -6.69 -11.56 5.51
CA GLY A 185 -6.90 -12.32 4.27
C GLY A 185 -7.70 -13.61 4.49
N LEU A 186 -7.48 -14.30 5.62
CA LEU A 186 -8.27 -15.48 6.00
C LEU A 186 -9.70 -15.08 6.36
N ALA A 187 -9.89 -14.07 7.20
CA ALA A 187 -11.20 -13.59 7.61
C ALA A 187 -12.08 -13.20 6.40
N TYR A 188 -11.53 -12.43 5.45
CA TYR A 188 -12.26 -12.08 4.23
C TYR A 188 -12.55 -13.28 3.32
N LYS A 189 -11.63 -14.25 3.25
CA LYS A 189 -11.86 -15.49 2.51
C LYS A 189 -13.02 -16.30 3.11
N GLU A 190 -13.07 -16.44 4.42
CA GLU A 190 -14.14 -17.13 5.12
C GLU A 190 -15.49 -16.41 4.92
N ARG A 191 -15.51 -15.08 5.04
CA ARG A 191 -16.68 -14.25 4.74
C ARG A 191 -17.16 -14.46 3.30
N PHE A 192 -16.28 -14.40 2.30
CA PHE A 192 -16.66 -14.64 0.90
C PHE A 192 -17.29 -16.02 0.73
N GLN A 193 -16.69 -17.06 1.32
CA GLN A 193 -17.22 -18.42 1.27
C GLN A 193 -18.59 -18.55 1.94
N GLN A 194 -18.79 -17.89 3.07
CA GLN A 194 -20.06 -17.86 3.76
C GLN A 194 -21.12 -17.15 2.91
N GLN A 195 -20.81 -15.98 2.36
CA GLN A 195 -21.72 -15.26 1.47
C GLN A 195 -22.13 -16.08 0.24
N VAL A 196 -21.20 -16.83 -0.37
CA VAL A 196 -21.56 -17.72 -1.47
C VAL A 196 -22.51 -18.84 -1.02
N LYS A 197 -22.34 -19.39 0.19
CA LYS A 197 -23.27 -20.40 0.73
C LYS A 197 -24.67 -19.80 0.96
N VAL A 198 -24.75 -18.63 1.62
CA VAL A 198 -26.02 -17.93 1.89
C VAL A 198 -26.75 -17.60 0.58
N ASN A 199 -26.02 -17.19 -0.44
CA ASN A 199 -26.58 -16.89 -1.77
C ASN A 199 -26.72 -18.13 -2.66
N LYS A 200 -26.80 -19.34 -2.09
CA LYS A 200 -27.03 -20.60 -2.80
C LYS A 200 -26.08 -20.86 -3.97
N GLY A 201 -24.83 -20.43 -3.84
CA GLY A 201 -23.80 -20.58 -4.86
C GLY A 201 -23.74 -19.46 -5.91
N ASN A 202 -24.58 -18.43 -5.81
CA ASN A 202 -24.61 -17.30 -6.73
C ASN A 202 -23.42 -16.35 -6.47
N ILE A 203 -22.31 -16.60 -7.14
CA ILE A 203 -21.07 -15.80 -7.03
C ILE A 203 -21.32 -14.34 -7.49
N LYS A 204 -22.17 -14.15 -8.52
CA LYS A 204 -22.46 -12.81 -9.05
C LYS A 204 -23.12 -11.94 -7.97
N ALA A 205 -24.14 -12.45 -7.28
CA ALA A 205 -24.83 -11.74 -6.21
C ALA A 205 -23.86 -11.38 -5.05
N VAL A 206 -22.91 -12.27 -4.72
CA VAL A 206 -21.89 -11.98 -3.69
C VAL A 206 -20.97 -10.86 -4.11
N ILE A 207 -20.57 -10.82 -5.38
CA ILE A 207 -19.69 -9.77 -5.92
C ILE A 207 -20.40 -8.41 -5.90
N GLU A 208 -21.64 -8.36 -6.36
CA GLU A 208 -22.44 -7.13 -6.46
C GLU A 208 -22.75 -6.51 -5.08
N ASN A 209 -22.85 -7.33 -4.04
CA ASN A 209 -23.17 -6.90 -2.67
C ASN A 209 -21.95 -6.92 -1.73
N TRP A 210 -20.74 -7.00 -2.28
CA TRP A 210 -19.54 -7.04 -1.44
C TRP A 210 -19.24 -5.70 -0.79
N THR A 211 -19.09 -5.71 0.53
CA THR A 211 -18.64 -4.56 1.34
C THR A 211 -17.59 -5.00 2.36
N PHE A 212 -16.84 -4.06 2.91
CA PHE A 212 -15.91 -4.33 4.03
C PHE A 212 -16.56 -4.11 5.40
N GLU A 213 -17.80 -3.64 5.46
CA GLU A 213 -18.51 -3.43 6.71
C GLU A 213 -18.64 -4.75 7.49
N GLY A 214 -18.35 -4.71 8.78
CA GLY A 214 -18.48 -5.86 9.70
C GLY A 214 -17.25 -6.77 9.83
N ALA A 215 -16.09 -6.42 9.29
CA ALA A 215 -14.83 -7.14 9.55
C ALA A 215 -14.04 -6.60 10.76
N ALA A 216 -14.54 -5.52 11.39
CA ALA A 216 -13.91 -4.82 12.52
C ALA A 216 -14.78 -4.87 13.80
N ALA A 217 -15.63 -5.90 13.95
CA ALA A 217 -16.36 -6.15 15.19
C ALA A 217 -15.79 -7.35 15.93
#